data_3e804b64f88ca3d9b393c70a4d7bd0b7
#
_entry.id   3e804b64f88ca3d9b393c70a4d7bd0b7
#
_cell.length_a   1.000
_cell.length_b   1.000
_cell.length_c   1.000
_cell.angle_alpha   90.00
_cell.angle_beta   90.00
_cell.angle_gamma   90.00
#
_symmetry.space_group_name_H-M   'P 1'
#
loop_
_entity.id
_entity.type
_entity.pdbx_description
1 polymer ?
#
loop_
_entity_poly.entity_id
_entity_poly.type
_entity_poly.pdbx_seq_one_letter_code
_entity_poly.pdbx_strand_id
1 'polypeptide(L)'
;MKRKTRKKSANRYGMATALTNFALTLILFAVGVACFYEDGGTVSAEAEENVYRRGGAGTGTVCLMFNVYENTPVVYEILGILREENAKATFFVGGCWADDNERCLNDIKAAGHETGNHGYFHKDHAALSLKQNKEEIENCNLIAEKLTGTKPTLFAPPSGAYGKNTLIAAAALKMKVILWSRDTVDWRDHDASLIFRRATEKTTDGDFILMHPTKQTAAALKDVLAYYRTHSLKAVTVSECLSATAAPQ
;
A
#
# COMPACT_ATOMS: atom_id res chain seq x y z
N MET A 1 60.85 -53.98 -6.20
CA MET A 1 59.93 -53.30 -7.19
C MET A 1 58.54 -52.90 -6.65
N LYS A 2 58.26 -52.90 -5.32
CA LYS A 2 56.94 -52.60 -4.73
C LYS A 2 56.74 -51.21 -4.19
N ARG A 3 57.74 -50.29 -4.18
CA ARG A 3 57.66 -48.96 -3.56
C ARG A 3 57.20 -47.82 -4.50
N LYS A 4 57.30 -48.04 -5.84
CA LYS A 4 56.91 -47.00 -6.83
C LYS A 4 55.40 -46.93 -7.16
N THR A 5 54.70 -48.04 -7.02
CA THR A 5 53.26 -48.15 -7.31
C THR A 5 52.38 -47.48 -6.23
N ARG A 6 52.80 -47.52 -4.94
CA ARG A 6 52.06 -46.95 -3.82
C ARG A 6 52.05 -45.41 -3.82
N LYS A 7 53.12 -44.74 -4.29
CA LYS A 7 53.21 -43.28 -4.38
C LYS A 7 52.33 -42.67 -5.51
N LYS A 8 52.17 -43.40 -6.64
CA LYS A 8 51.29 -42.96 -7.73
C LYS A 8 49.80 -43.06 -7.40
N SER A 9 49.38 -44.02 -6.59
CA SER A 9 48.02 -44.20 -6.13
C SER A 9 47.62 -43.08 -5.13
N ALA A 10 48.46 -42.79 -4.12
CA ALA A 10 48.20 -41.75 -3.13
C ALA A 10 48.08 -40.37 -3.75
N ASN A 11 48.84 -40.06 -4.81
CA ASN A 11 48.79 -38.78 -5.50
C ASN A 11 47.50 -38.63 -6.36
N ARG A 12 46.96 -39.73 -6.88
CA ARG A 12 45.70 -39.74 -7.63
C ARG A 12 44.47 -39.47 -6.71
N TYR A 13 44.46 -40.05 -5.51
CA TYR A 13 43.39 -39.81 -4.54
C TYR A 13 43.43 -38.37 -4.00
N GLY A 14 44.60 -37.81 -3.72
CA GLY A 14 44.73 -36.40 -3.28
C GLY A 14 44.28 -35.40 -4.35
N MET A 15 44.60 -35.69 -5.64
CA MET A 15 44.19 -34.84 -6.75
C MET A 15 42.68 -34.94 -7.04
N ALA A 16 42.10 -36.15 -6.90
CA ALA A 16 40.65 -36.31 -7.05
C ALA A 16 39.88 -35.58 -5.93
N THR A 17 40.34 -35.68 -4.69
CA THR A 17 39.74 -34.98 -3.54
C THR A 17 39.86 -33.46 -3.69
N ALA A 18 40.99 -32.92 -4.18
CA ALA A 18 41.19 -31.52 -4.43
C ALA A 18 40.24 -31.00 -5.53
N LEU A 19 40.05 -31.73 -6.61
CA LEU A 19 39.13 -31.41 -7.69
C LEU A 19 37.68 -31.42 -7.22
N THR A 20 37.29 -32.40 -6.38
CA THR A 20 35.94 -32.50 -5.82
C THR A 20 35.65 -31.30 -4.89
N ASN A 21 36.59 -30.95 -4.02
CA ASN A 21 36.43 -29.81 -3.12
C ASN A 21 36.36 -28.51 -3.90
N PHE A 22 37.16 -28.33 -4.96
CA PHE A 22 37.08 -27.14 -5.81
C PHE A 22 35.74 -27.04 -6.55
N ALA A 23 35.24 -28.16 -7.09
CA ALA A 23 33.92 -28.21 -7.72
C ALA A 23 32.81 -27.89 -6.72
N LEU A 24 32.86 -28.40 -5.50
CA LEU A 24 31.88 -28.08 -4.44
C LEU A 24 31.91 -26.59 -4.07
N THR A 25 33.11 -26.03 -3.95
CA THR A 25 33.24 -24.57 -3.65
C THR A 25 32.68 -23.73 -4.77
N LEU A 26 32.89 -24.09 -6.04
CA LEU A 26 32.30 -23.40 -7.19
C LEU A 26 30.77 -23.52 -7.20
N ILE A 27 30.23 -24.69 -6.88
CA ILE A 27 28.77 -24.86 -6.80
C ILE A 27 28.19 -24.03 -5.66
N LEU A 28 28.81 -24.02 -4.47
CA LEU A 28 28.38 -23.19 -3.35
C LEU A 28 28.47 -21.69 -3.67
N PHE A 29 29.53 -21.29 -4.38
CA PHE A 29 29.68 -19.91 -4.84
C PHE A 29 28.63 -19.54 -5.88
N ALA A 30 28.35 -20.42 -6.86
CA ALA A 30 27.30 -20.19 -7.86
C ALA A 30 25.90 -20.13 -7.24
N VAL A 31 25.61 -21.01 -6.27
CA VAL A 31 24.36 -20.97 -5.49
C VAL A 31 24.27 -19.68 -4.67
N GLY A 32 25.36 -19.28 -4.01
CA GLY A 32 25.43 -18.02 -3.28
C GLY A 32 25.18 -16.82 -4.20
N VAL A 33 25.84 -16.77 -5.36
CA VAL A 33 25.62 -15.71 -6.38
C VAL A 33 24.17 -15.75 -6.87
N ALA A 34 23.61 -16.92 -7.16
CA ALA A 34 22.21 -17.02 -7.60
C ALA A 34 21.24 -16.50 -6.52
N CYS A 35 21.47 -16.82 -5.24
CA CYS A 35 20.66 -16.28 -4.14
C CYS A 35 20.77 -14.77 -3.98
N PHE A 36 21.89 -14.15 -4.35
CA PHE A 36 22.05 -12.70 -4.36
C PHE A 36 21.50 -12.02 -5.62
N TYR A 37 21.32 -12.76 -6.73
CA TYR A 37 20.82 -12.20 -7.99
C TYR A 37 19.29 -12.27 -8.15
N GLU A 38 18.54 -12.89 -7.23
CA GLU A 38 17.08 -12.97 -7.32
C GLU A 38 16.33 -11.64 -7.07
N ASP A 39 17.02 -10.57 -6.65
CA ASP A 39 16.40 -9.27 -6.35
C ASP A 39 16.52 -8.21 -7.47
N GLY A 40 16.94 -8.60 -8.66
CA GLY A 40 17.20 -7.69 -9.78
C GLY A 40 16.08 -7.56 -10.82
N GLY A 41 14.81 -7.80 -10.46
CA GLY A 41 13.70 -7.57 -11.38
C GLY A 41 13.72 -6.15 -11.94
N THR A 42 13.71 -5.97 -13.27
CA THR A 42 13.49 -4.65 -13.87
C THR A 42 12.08 -4.20 -13.54
N VAL A 43 11.89 -2.96 -13.05
CA VAL A 43 10.56 -2.36 -13.01
C VAL A 43 10.11 -2.26 -14.45
N SER A 44 9.05 -2.95 -14.82
CA SER A 44 8.43 -2.72 -16.13
C SER A 44 7.83 -1.32 -16.12
N ALA A 45 7.79 -0.65 -17.27
CA ALA A 45 7.09 0.64 -17.42
C ALA A 45 5.64 0.55 -16.86
N GLU A 46 4.99 -0.61 -17.02
CA GLU A 46 3.66 -0.91 -16.47
C GLU A 46 3.59 -0.82 -14.93
N ALA A 47 4.67 -1.10 -14.21
CA ALA A 47 4.67 -1.00 -12.75
C ALA A 47 4.75 0.45 -12.26
N GLU A 48 5.40 1.35 -13.02
CA GLU A 48 5.41 2.78 -12.73
C GLU A 48 4.09 3.45 -13.13
N GLU A 49 3.42 3.00 -14.19
CA GLU A 49 2.09 3.44 -14.60
C GLU A 49 0.99 3.06 -13.58
N ASN A 50 1.27 2.12 -12.67
CA ASN A 50 0.31 1.65 -11.66
C ASN A 50 0.30 2.49 -10.37
N VAL A 51 0.82 3.73 -10.40
CA VAL A 51 0.82 4.67 -9.27
C VAL A 51 -0.15 5.81 -9.57
N TYR A 52 -1.23 5.87 -8.79
CA TYR A 52 -2.31 6.83 -8.96
C TYR A 52 -2.27 7.89 -7.85
N ARG A 53 -2.35 9.16 -8.24
CA ARG A 53 -2.40 10.32 -7.32
C ARG A 53 -3.69 11.11 -7.45
N ARG A 54 -4.45 10.85 -8.51
CA ARG A 54 -5.70 11.50 -8.87
C ARG A 54 -6.57 10.55 -9.66
N GLY A 55 -7.88 10.79 -9.64
CA GLY A 55 -8.86 10.17 -10.54
C GLY A 55 -9.03 10.93 -11.85
N GLY A 56 -10.08 10.60 -12.57
CA GLY A 56 -10.44 11.26 -13.83
C GLY A 56 -10.84 12.72 -13.63
N ALA A 57 -10.45 13.57 -14.58
CA ALA A 57 -10.87 14.98 -14.62
C ALA A 57 -12.25 15.12 -15.31
N GLY A 58 -12.99 16.19 -15.01
CA GLY A 58 -14.31 16.47 -15.59
C GLY A 58 -15.44 15.61 -15.03
N THR A 59 -15.22 14.93 -13.91
CA THR A 59 -16.17 14.01 -13.30
C THR A 59 -16.99 14.62 -12.17
N GLY A 60 -16.56 15.77 -11.64
CA GLY A 60 -17.15 16.39 -10.46
C GLY A 60 -16.98 15.57 -9.19
N THR A 61 -15.96 14.69 -9.12
CA THR A 61 -15.72 13.80 -7.97
C THR A 61 -14.42 14.15 -7.26
N VAL A 62 -14.37 13.93 -5.94
CA VAL A 62 -13.17 13.96 -5.11
C VAL A 62 -13.14 12.73 -4.24
N CYS A 63 -11.96 12.29 -3.83
CA CYS A 63 -11.81 11.12 -2.98
C CYS A 63 -11.20 11.51 -1.65
N LEU A 64 -11.93 11.24 -0.56
CA LEU A 64 -11.36 11.26 0.77
C LEU A 64 -10.73 9.90 1.04
N MET A 65 -9.43 9.88 1.31
CA MET A 65 -8.70 8.68 1.69
C MET A 65 -8.21 8.81 3.13
N PHE A 66 -8.67 7.89 3.98
CA PHE A 66 -8.30 7.83 5.39
C PHE A 66 -7.28 6.72 5.60
N ASN A 67 -6.05 7.06 6.00
CA ASN A 67 -5.09 6.06 6.45
C ASN A 67 -5.37 5.73 7.92
N VAL A 68 -5.69 4.47 8.20
CA VAL A 68 -6.17 4.02 9.52
C VAL A 68 -5.23 2.99 10.10
N TYR A 69 -4.59 3.36 11.21
CA TYR A 69 -3.72 2.47 11.97
C TYR A 69 -3.99 2.57 13.48
N GLU A 70 -4.84 3.52 13.89
CA GLU A 70 -5.18 3.80 15.29
C GLU A 70 -6.50 4.58 15.39
N ASN A 71 -6.87 4.99 16.61
CA ASN A 71 -7.98 5.91 16.90
C ASN A 71 -9.36 5.42 16.42
N THR A 72 -9.66 4.15 16.64
CA THR A 72 -10.96 3.54 16.29
C THR A 72 -12.19 4.37 16.73
N PRO A 73 -12.23 5.02 17.91
CA PRO A 73 -13.36 5.89 18.27
C PRO A 73 -13.57 7.04 17.28
N VAL A 74 -12.49 7.64 16.77
CA VAL A 74 -12.59 8.71 15.80
C VAL A 74 -13.00 8.19 14.42
N VAL A 75 -12.64 6.95 14.06
CA VAL A 75 -13.18 6.31 12.84
C VAL A 75 -14.70 6.27 12.89
N TYR A 76 -15.30 5.93 14.02
CA TYR A 76 -16.77 5.95 14.18
C TYR A 76 -17.37 7.35 14.09
N GLU A 77 -16.69 8.39 14.61
CA GLU A 77 -17.11 9.79 14.44
C GLU A 77 -17.14 10.16 12.96
N ILE A 78 -16.07 9.83 12.23
CA ILE A 78 -15.96 10.06 10.78
C ILE A 78 -17.06 9.33 10.01
N LEU A 79 -17.33 8.05 10.33
CA LEU A 79 -18.42 7.28 9.70
C LEU A 79 -19.78 7.92 9.94
N GLY A 80 -20.01 8.47 11.13
CA GLY A 80 -21.22 9.23 11.46
C GLY A 80 -21.39 10.44 10.55
N ILE A 81 -20.34 11.25 10.41
CA ILE A 81 -20.35 12.47 9.57
C ILE A 81 -20.54 12.10 8.09
N LEU A 82 -19.81 11.11 7.57
CA LEU A 82 -19.94 10.65 6.17
C LEU A 82 -21.37 10.19 5.87
N ARG A 83 -22.01 9.50 6.81
CA ARG A 83 -23.40 9.05 6.68
C ARG A 83 -24.37 10.24 6.65
N GLU A 84 -24.22 11.21 7.57
CA GLU A 84 -25.05 12.43 7.61
C GLU A 84 -24.97 13.25 6.33
N GLU A 85 -23.78 13.35 5.76
CA GLU A 85 -23.51 14.11 4.54
C GLU A 85 -23.69 13.28 3.24
N ASN A 86 -24.14 12.01 3.35
CA ASN A 86 -24.29 11.08 2.23
C ASN A 86 -23.03 10.99 1.36
N ALA A 87 -21.86 10.98 1.97
CA ALA A 87 -20.56 10.92 1.35
C ALA A 87 -19.94 9.52 1.43
N LYS A 88 -19.10 9.16 0.46
CA LYS A 88 -18.32 7.94 0.48
C LYS A 88 -16.83 8.28 0.56
N ALA A 89 -16.05 7.33 1.08
CA ALA A 89 -14.61 7.47 1.25
C ALA A 89 -13.94 6.10 1.13
N THR A 90 -12.60 6.10 1.01
CA THR A 90 -11.78 4.91 1.05
C THR A 90 -10.94 4.92 2.33
N PHE A 91 -11.00 3.83 3.10
CA PHE A 91 -10.23 3.62 4.31
C PHE A 91 -9.09 2.64 4.01
N PHE A 92 -7.86 3.14 3.98
CA PHE A 92 -6.66 2.32 3.86
C PHE A 92 -6.26 1.85 5.25
N VAL A 93 -6.49 0.59 5.54
CA VAL A 93 -6.35 0.03 6.89
C VAL A 93 -5.05 -0.75 7.03
N GLY A 94 -4.36 -0.56 8.17
CA GLY A 94 -3.25 -1.42 8.56
C GLY A 94 -3.75 -2.78 9.03
N GLY A 95 -3.03 -3.86 8.66
CA GLY A 95 -3.46 -5.23 8.96
C GLY A 95 -3.56 -5.52 10.46
N CYS A 96 -2.59 -5.07 11.26
CA CYS A 96 -2.66 -5.21 12.73
C CYS A 96 -3.88 -4.49 13.31
N TRP A 97 -4.16 -3.27 12.84
CA TRP A 97 -5.34 -2.55 13.30
C TRP A 97 -6.62 -3.28 12.92
N ALA A 98 -6.71 -3.81 11.72
CA ALA A 98 -7.86 -4.55 11.21
C ALA A 98 -8.14 -5.82 12.06
N ASP A 99 -7.08 -6.56 12.42
CA ASP A 99 -7.19 -7.77 13.25
C ASP A 99 -7.73 -7.47 14.67
N ASP A 100 -7.31 -6.34 15.24
CA ASP A 100 -7.77 -5.90 16.57
C ASP A 100 -9.15 -5.19 16.52
N ASN A 101 -9.64 -4.77 15.34
CA ASN A 101 -10.83 -3.94 15.17
C ASN A 101 -11.81 -4.48 14.13
N GLU A 102 -12.02 -5.81 14.09
CA GLU A 102 -12.91 -6.51 13.15
C GLU A 102 -14.26 -5.83 13.00
N ARG A 103 -14.90 -5.49 14.12
CA ARG A 103 -16.22 -4.84 14.10
C ARG A 103 -16.19 -3.52 13.35
N CYS A 104 -15.20 -2.66 13.62
CA CYS A 104 -15.08 -1.37 12.96
C CYS A 104 -14.85 -1.52 11.46
N LEU A 105 -14.00 -2.47 11.07
CA LEU A 105 -13.75 -2.78 9.66
C LEU A 105 -15.02 -3.23 8.93
N ASN A 106 -15.83 -4.10 9.57
CA ASN A 106 -17.11 -4.52 9.00
C ASN A 106 -18.13 -3.37 8.94
N ASP A 107 -18.14 -2.47 9.92
CA ASP A 107 -19.02 -1.29 9.92
C ASP A 107 -18.63 -0.30 8.80
N ILE A 108 -17.32 -0.11 8.52
CA ILE A 108 -16.83 0.66 7.34
C ILE A 108 -17.42 0.08 6.05
N LYS A 109 -17.32 -1.24 5.87
CA LYS A 109 -17.85 -1.92 4.68
C LYS A 109 -19.37 -1.83 4.61
N ALA A 110 -20.08 -2.11 5.72
CA ALA A 110 -21.54 -2.09 5.77
C ALA A 110 -22.10 -0.69 5.47
N ALA A 111 -21.36 0.37 5.82
CA ALA A 111 -21.69 1.75 5.46
C ALA A 111 -21.43 2.07 3.96
N GLY A 112 -20.94 1.11 3.17
CA GLY A 112 -20.67 1.26 1.75
C GLY A 112 -19.43 2.07 1.43
N HIS A 113 -18.48 2.15 2.36
CA HIS A 113 -17.15 2.69 2.10
C HIS A 113 -16.24 1.61 1.51
N GLU A 114 -15.17 2.06 0.84
CA GLU A 114 -14.15 1.18 0.29
C GLU A 114 -13.05 0.92 1.33
N THR A 115 -12.56 -0.32 1.37
CA THR A 115 -11.40 -0.69 2.18
C THR A 115 -10.19 -0.93 1.29
N GLY A 116 -9.11 -0.21 1.53
CA GLY A 116 -7.81 -0.40 0.92
C GLY A 116 -6.78 -0.96 1.91
N ASN A 117 -5.62 -1.33 1.41
CA ASN A 117 -4.50 -1.90 2.15
C ASN A 117 -3.49 -0.81 2.52
N HIS A 118 -3.04 -0.78 3.79
CA HIS A 118 -2.02 0.16 4.30
C HIS A 118 -0.79 -0.56 4.90
N GLY A 119 -0.47 -1.76 4.37
CA GLY A 119 0.54 -2.64 4.95
C GLY A 119 0.06 -3.33 6.22
N TYR A 120 0.75 -4.39 6.65
CA TYR A 120 0.33 -5.09 7.85
C TYR A 120 0.84 -4.40 9.13
N PHE A 121 2.14 -4.10 9.20
CA PHE A 121 2.81 -3.48 10.36
C PHE A 121 3.19 -2.01 10.16
N HIS A 122 2.64 -1.33 9.17
CA HIS A 122 2.94 0.08 8.88
C HIS A 122 4.44 0.37 8.68
N LYS A 123 5.16 -0.53 7.99
CA LYS A 123 6.60 -0.38 7.73
C LYS A 123 6.89 0.59 6.59
N ASP A 124 8.12 1.10 6.55
CA ASP A 124 8.63 1.85 5.41
C ASP A 124 8.88 0.92 4.21
N HIS A 125 7.94 0.89 3.28
CA HIS A 125 7.97 0.02 2.11
C HIS A 125 9.12 0.32 1.15
N ALA A 126 9.67 1.54 1.15
CA ALA A 126 10.84 1.89 0.33
C ALA A 126 12.11 1.17 0.81
N ALA A 127 12.20 0.88 2.11
CA ALA A 127 13.34 0.20 2.71
C ALA A 127 13.24 -1.33 2.71
N LEU A 128 12.08 -1.90 2.37
CA LEU A 128 11.85 -3.34 2.39
C LEU A 128 12.38 -4.04 1.15
N SER A 129 12.86 -5.29 1.32
CA SER A 129 13.10 -6.20 0.20
C SER A 129 11.79 -6.56 -0.53
N LEU A 130 11.89 -7.13 -1.72
CA LEU A 130 10.73 -7.60 -2.48
C LEU A 130 9.88 -8.60 -1.68
N LYS A 131 10.52 -9.55 -1.02
CA LYS A 131 9.84 -10.54 -0.18
C LYS A 131 9.07 -9.89 0.96
N GLN A 132 9.71 -8.98 1.70
CA GLN A 132 9.08 -8.27 2.81
C GLN A 132 7.92 -7.37 2.35
N ASN A 133 8.06 -6.69 1.20
CA ASN A 133 6.97 -5.92 0.59
C ASN A 133 5.77 -6.81 0.28
N LYS A 134 5.99 -7.99 -0.34
CA LYS A 134 4.91 -8.95 -0.61
C LYS A 134 4.24 -9.42 0.66
N GLU A 135 5.00 -9.82 1.68
CA GLU A 135 4.48 -10.29 2.97
C GLU A 135 3.63 -9.22 3.67
N GLU A 136 4.07 -7.97 3.71
CA GLU A 136 3.31 -6.86 4.31
C GLU A 136 1.97 -6.62 3.60
N ILE A 137 1.98 -6.57 2.27
CA ILE A 137 0.77 -6.34 1.48
C ILE A 137 -0.16 -7.55 1.54
N GLU A 138 0.38 -8.76 1.37
CA GLU A 138 -0.41 -9.98 1.33
C GLU A 138 -1.07 -10.30 2.67
N ASN A 139 -0.35 -10.17 3.79
CA ASN A 139 -0.89 -10.39 5.12
C ASN A 139 -2.03 -9.41 5.44
N CYS A 140 -1.89 -8.14 5.07
CA CYS A 140 -2.97 -7.17 5.22
C CYS A 140 -4.18 -7.51 4.34
N ASN A 141 -3.97 -7.95 3.10
CA ASN A 141 -5.06 -8.42 2.24
C ASN A 141 -5.77 -9.64 2.82
N LEU A 142 -5.02 -10.62 3.33
CA LEU A 142 -5.57 -11.85 3.90
C LEU A 142 -6.47 -11.56 5.11
N ILE A 143 -6.04 -10.69 6.03
CA ILE A 143 -6.86 -10.35 7.19
C ILE A 143 -8.10 -9.56 6.78
N ALA A 144 -7.97 -8.57 5.90
CA ALA A 144 -9.11 -7.80 5.41
C ALA A 144 -10.13 -8.67 4.68
N GLU A 145 -9.69 -9.59 3.81
CA GLU A 145 -10.55 -10.53 3.10
C GLU A 145 -11.23 -11.52 4.05
N LYS A 146 -10.48 -12.05 5.03
CA LYS A 146 -11.03 -12.97 6.05
C LYS A 146 -12.14 -12.32 6.85
N LEU A 147 -11.96 -11.08 7.28
CA LEU A 147 -12.92 -10.37 8.14
C LEU A 147 -14.12 -9.82 7.38
N THR A 148 -13.92 -9.34 6.15
CA THR A 148 -14.96 -8.65 5.39
C THR A 148 -15.52 -9.46 4.21
N GLY A 149 -14.89 -10.57 3.83
CA GLY A 149 -15.21 -11.32 2.61
C GLY A 149 -14.86 -10.56 1.32
N THR A 150 -14.06 -9.47 1.40
CA THR A 150 -13.66 -8.67 0.23
C THR A 150 -12.17 -8.41 0.27
N LYS A 151 -11.46 -8.84 -0.78
CA LYS A 151 -10.03 -8.59 -0.92
C LYS A 151 -9.77 -7.16 -1.40
N PRO A 152 -8.95 -6.36 -0.71
CA PRO A 152 -8.54 -5.06 -1.21
C PRO A 152 -7.79 -5.15 -2.54
N THR A 153 -8.00 -4.17 -3.41
CA THR A 153 -7.30 -4.03 -4.71
C THR A 153 -6.46 -2.76 -4.77
N LEU A 154 -6.58 -1.91 -3.77
CA LEU A 154 -5.86 -0.64 -3.63
C LEU A 154 -4.86 -0.74 -2.47
N PHE A 155 -3.65 -0.25 -2.70
CA PHE A 155 -2.58 -0.20 -1.70
C PHE A 155 -2.06 1.24 -1.57
N ALA A 156 -2.21 1.84 -0.40
CA ALA A 156 -1.55 3.08 -0.03
C ALA A 156 -0.34 2.73 0.86
N PRO A 157 0.89 2.93 0.38
CA PRO A 157 2.07 2.63 1.20
C PRO A 157 2.13 3.57 2.40
N PRO A 158 2.50 3.05 3.60
CA PRO A 158 2.72 3.87 4.78
C PRO A 158 3.64 5.07 4.49
N SER A 159 3.26 6.25 4.97
CA SER A 159 3.96 7.53 4.73
C SER A 159 4.16 7.89 3.25
N GLY A 160 3.48 7.23 2.33
CA GLY A 160 3.70 7.36 0.89
C GLY A 160 5.06 6.82 0.43
N ALA A 161 5.76 6.06 1.29
CA ALA A 161 7.09 5.55 1.02
C ALA A 161 7.02 4.29 0.15
N TYR A 162 7.55 4.35 -1.05
CA TYR A 162 7.63 3.22 -1.97
C TYR A 162 8.93 3.26 -2.79
N GLY A 163 9.34 2.10 -3.26
CA GLY A 163 10.49 1.93 -4.13
C GLY A 163 10.23 0.85 -5.18
N LYS A 164 11.26 0.48 -5.94
CA LYS A 164 11.21 -0.55 -6.97
C LYS A 164 10.57 -1.86 -6.46
N ASN A 165 11.01 -2.34 -5.30
CA ASN A 165 10.51 -3.59 -4.72
C ASN A 165 9.03 -3.50 -4.33
N THR A 166 8.59 -2.32 -3.88
CA THR A 166 7.18 -2.06 -3.55
C THR A 166 6.30 -2.17 -4.80
N LEU A 167 6.72 -1.54 -5.91
CA LEU A 167 5.96 -1.56 -7.16
C LEU A 167 5.89 -2.96 -7.76
N ILE A 168 7.00 -3.72 -7.75
CA ILE A 168 7.01 -5.11 -8.21
C ILE A 168 6.09 -5.98 -7.34
N ALA A 169 6.12 -5.81 -6.00
CA ALA A 169 5.26 -6.55 -5.09
C ALA A 169 3.77 -6.23 -5.33
N ALA A 170 3.42 -4.94 -5.44
CA ALA A 170 2.06 -4.50 -5.69
C ALA A 170 1.54 -5.04 -7.05
N ALA A 171 2.32 -4.94 -8.11
CA ALA A 171 1.97 -5.48 -9.44
C ALA A 171 1.76 -7.00 -9.40
N ALA A 172 2.66 -7.76 -8.74
CA ALA A 172 2.53 -9.21 -8.59
C ALA A 172 1.25 -9.62 -7.83
N LEU A 173 0.79 -8.78 -6.90
CA LEU A 173 -0.44 -8.97 -6.13
C LEU A 173 -1.67 -8.31 -6.77
N LYS A 174 -1.53 -7.74 -7.98
CA LYS A 174 -2.58 -7.03 -8.73
C LYS A 174 -3.17 -5.85 -7.95
N MET A 175 -2.34 -5.15 -7.17
CA MET A 175 -2.72 -3.99 -6.40
C MET A 175 -2.38 -2.71 -7.15
N LYS A 176 -3.29 -1.74 -7.17
CA LYS A 176 -3.00 -0.37 -7.59
C LYS A 176 -2.37 0.40 -6.44
N VAL A 177 -1.25 1.07 -6.69
CA VAL A 177 -0.59 1.91 -5.69
C VAL A 177 -1.25 3.28 -5.68
N ILE A 178 -1.79 3.67 -4.53
CA ILE A 178 -2.54 4.91 -4.35
C ILE A 178 -1.74 5.86 -3.47
N LEU A 179 -1.53 7.05 -3.99
CA LEU A 179 -0.99 8.19 -3.27
C LEU A 179 -2.04 9.30 -3.28
N TRP A 180 -1.66 10.50 -2.90
CA TRP A 180 -2.56 11.65 -2.83
C TRP A 180 -2.06 12.81 -3.68
N SER A 181 -2.96 13.65 -4.11
CA SER A 181 -2.66 14.94 -4.73
C SER A 181 -2.69 16.07 -3.70
N ARG A 182 -3.37 15.85 -2.57
CA ARG A 182 -3.50 16.84 -1.49
C ARG A 182 -3.34 16.17 -0.13
N ASP A 183 -2.46 16.73 0.70
CA ASP A 183 -2.21 16.28 2.06
C ASP A 183 -2.74 17.31 3.06
N THR A 184 -3.61 16.89 3.95
CA THR A 184 -4.12 17.75 5.02
C THR A 184 -3.11 17.98 6.14
N VAL A 185 -2.10 17.10 6.24
CA VAL A 185 -1.06 17.10 7.28
C VAL A 185 -1.67 17.11 8.70
N ASP A 186 -2.84 16.48 8.84
CA ASP A 186 -3.64 16.40 10.06
C ASP A 186 -2.96 15.62 11.19
N TRP A 187 -2.13 14.65 10.82
CA TRP A 187 -1.31 13.85 11.72
C TRP A 187 -0.26 14.67 12.50
N ARG A 188 0.13 15.85 11.96
CA ARG A 188 1.18 16.71 12.55
C ARG A 188 0.62 17.97 13.19
N ASP A 189 -0.25 18.69 12.47
CA ASP A 189 -0.56 20.08 12.82
C ASP A 189 -1.75 20.20 13.80
N HIS A 190 -2.59 19.20 13.90
CA HIS A 190 -3.71 19.14 14.85
C HIS A 190 -4.59 20.40 14.90
N ASP A 191 -4.84 21.03 13.74
CA ASP A 191 -5.63 22.26 13.58
C ASP A 191 -6.73 22.04 12.53
N ALA A 192 -7.98 22.05 12.97
CA ALA A 192 -9.15 21.83 12.10
C ALA A 192 -9.26 22.88 10.99
N SER A 193 -8.89 24.14 11.24
CA SER A 193 -8.93 25.22 10.23
C SER A 193 -7.88 25.00 9.15
N LEU A 194 -6.67 24.53 9.51
CA LEU A 194 -5.64 24.18 8.55
C LEU A 194 -6.06 22.96 7.72
N ILE A 195 -6.65 21.94 8.35
CA ILE A 195 -7.17 20.76 7.68
C ILE A 195 -8.22 21.16 6.65
N PHE A 196 -9.23 21.95 7.06
CA PHE A 196 -10.25 22.48 6.17
C PHE A 196 -9.63 23.21 4.97
N ARG A 197 -8.74 24.17 5.22
CA ARG A 197 -8.09 24.94 4.17
C ARG A 197 -7.31 24.06 3.18
N ARG A 198 -6.53 23.10 3.66
CA ARG A 198 -5.73 22.20 2.81
C ARG A 198 -6.61 21.24 2.01
N ALA A 199 -7.72 20.81 2.59
CA ALA A 199 -8.67 19.94 1.91
C ALA A 199 -9.52 20.66 0.86
N THR A 200 -9.66 22.00 0.94
CA THR A 200 -10.58 22.77 0.10
C THR A 200 -9.89 23.75 -0.83
N GLU A 201 -8.84 24.46 -0.36
CA GLU A 201 -8.13 25.46 -1.18
C GLU A 201 -7.49 24.80 -2.41
N LYS A 202 -7.87 25.25 -3.61
CA LYS A 202 -7.41 24.72 -4.90
C LYS A 202 -7.75 23.24 -5.13
N THR A 203 -8.69 22.67 -4.40
CA THR A 203 -9.18 21.33 -4.68
C THR A 203 -10.03 21.35 -5.93
N THR A 204 -9.74 20.43 -6.83
CA THR A 204 -10.43 20.23 -8.09
C THR A 204 -10.94 18.80 -8.19
N ASP A 205 -11.80 18.53 -9.16
CA ASP A 205 -12.28 17.17 -9.40
C ASP A 205 -11.14 16.21 -9.71
N GLY A 206 -11.32 14.97 -9.31
CA GLY A 206 -10.30 13.93 -9.38
C GLY A 206 -9.26 13.97 -8.26
N ASP A 207 -9.23 15.01 -7.40
CA ASP A 207 -8.25 15.06 -6.30
C ASP A 207 -8.45 13.93 -5.28
N PHE A 208 -7.34 13.34 -4.84
CA PHE A 208 -7.27 12.43 -3.70
C PHE A 208 -6.75 13.21 -2.50
N ILE A 209 -7.56 13.27 -1.44
CA ILE A 209 -7.32 14.04 -0.24
C ILE A 209 -6.94 13.11 0.89
N LEU A 210 -5.67 13.14 1.31
CA LEU A 210 -5.17 12.35 2.44
C LEU A 210 -5.62 12.94 3.76
N MET A 211 -6.17 12.08 4.60
CA MET A 211 -6.59 12.33 5.98
C MET A 211 -6.24 11.14 6.88
N HIS A 212 -6.24 11.38 8.18
CA HIS A 212 -6.11 10.36 9.22
C HIS A 212 -7.25 10.51 10.25
N PRO A 213 -7.59 9.48 11.03
CA PRO A 213 -8.63 9.57 12.05
C PRO A 213 -8.14 10.37 13.28
N THR A 214 -8.00 11.67 13.13
CA THR A 214 -7.71 12.61 14.21
C THR A 214 -8.98 13.34 14.64
N LYS A 215 -9.07 13.80 15.90
CA LYS A 215 -10.22 14.59 16.38
C LYS A 215 -10.42 15.86 15.56
N GLN A 216 -9.33 16.47 15.12
CA GLN A 216 -9.34 17.68 14.34
C GLN A 216 -9.84 17.42 12.91
N THR A 217 -9.53 16.25 12.35
CA THR A 217 -10.08 15.81 11.07
C THR A 217 -11.59 15.61 11.18
N ALA A 218 -12.07 14.91 12.21
CA ALA A 218 -13.50 14.75 12.45
C ALA A 218 -14.19 16.13 12.61
N ALA A 219 -13.59 17.04 13.36
CA ALA A 219 -14.11 18.41 13.54
C ALA A 219 -14.20 19.20 12.23
N ALA A 220 -13.23 19.06 11.31
CA ALA A 220 -13.20 19.78 10.04
C ALA A 220 -14.09 19.12 8.96
N LEU A 221 -14.34 17.82 9.05
CA LEU A 221 -14.87 17.01 7.94
C LEU A 221 -16.24 17.46 7.45
N LYS A 222 -17.13 17.87 8.35
CA LYS A 222 -18.47 18.34 7.97
C LYS A 222 -18.39 19.60 7.08
N ASP A 223 -17.54 20.55 7.46
CA ASP A 223 -17.35 21.78 6.68
C ASP A 223 -16.66 21.50 5.35
N VAL A 224 -15.70 20.57 5.31
CA VAL A 224 -15.06 20.10 4.06
C VAL A 224 -16.10 19.53 3.10
N LEU A 225 -16.99 18.66 3.57
CA LEU A 225 -18.04 18.05 2.75
C LEU A 225 -19.09 19.09 2.30
N ALA A 226 -19.44 20.05 3.15
CA ALA A 226 -20.30 21.16 2.80
C ALA A 226 -19.68 22.03 1.70
N TYR A 227 -18.38 22.33 1.80
CA TYR A 227 -17.64 23.04 0.76
C TYR A 227 -17.70 22.31 -0.58
N TYR A 228 -17.40 20.99 -0.59
CA TYR A 228 -17.45 20.21 -1.84
C TYR A 228 -18.83 20.25 -2.48
N ARG A 229 -19.89 20.07 -1.70
CA ARG A 229 -21.27 20.13 -2.20
C ARG A 229 -21.59 21.50 -2.84
N THR A 230 -21.14 22.60 -2.25
CA THR A 230 -21.37 23.95 -2.81
C THR A 230 -20.53 24.23 -4.06
N HIS A 231 -19.46 23.46 -4.29
CA HIS A 231 -18.58 23.57 -5.45
C HIS A 231 -18.81 22.45 -6.48
N SER A 232 -19.99 21.79 -6.42
CA SER A 232 -20.37 20.71 -7.33
C SER A 232 -19.37 19.53 -7.34
N LEU A 233 -18.72 19.27 -6.21
CA LEU A 233 -17.83 18.14 -6.00
C LEU A 233 -18.53 17.10 -5.13
N LYS A 234 -18.51 15.85 -5.55
CA LYS A 234 -19.06 14.70 -4.80
C LYS A 234 -17.92 13.86 -4.22
N ALA A 235 -17.97 13.62 -2.91
CA ALA A 235 -17.04 12.71 -2.26
C ALA A 235 -17.45 11.25 -2.56
N VAL A 236 -16.56 10.52 -3.22
CA VAL A 236 -16.73 9.12 -3.66
C VAL A 236 -15.53 8.26 -3.23
N THR A 237 -15.59 6.95 -3.46
CA THR A 237 -14.44 6.07 -3.21
C THR A 237 -13.34 6.28 -4.25
N VAL A 238 -12.12 5.84 -3.94
CA VAL A 238 -10.98 5.92 -4.89
C VAL A 238 -11.28 5.10 -6.15
N SER A 239 -11.85 3.90 -6.00
CA SER A 239 -12.21 3.07 -7.16
C SER A 239 -13.28 3.72 -8.04
N GLU A 240 -14.29 4.36 -7.47
CA GLU A 240 -15.29 5.14 -8.22
C GLU A 240 -14.64 6.31 -8.95
N CYS A 241 -13.75 7.06 -8.29
CA CYS A 241 -13.07 8.20 -8.89
C CYS A 241 -12.11 7.79 -10.03
N LEU A 242 -11.42 6.63 -9.89
CA LEU A 242 -10.56 6.08 -10.93
C LEU A 242 -11.36 5.57 -12.14
N SER A 243 -12.59 5.08 -11.92
CA SER A 243 -13.47 4.55 -12.95
C SER A 243 -14.34 5.62 -13.62
N ALA A 244 -14.46 6.79 -12.99
CA ALA A 244 -15.26 7.87 -13.52
C ALA A 244 -14.63 8.42 -14.81
N THR A 245 -15.39 8.41 -15.88
CA THR A 245 -15.05 9.09 -17.14
C THR A 245 -15.86 10.38 -17.21
N ALA A 246 -15.28 11.44 -17.78
CA ALA A 246 -16.05 12.65 -18.08
C ALA A 246 -17.29 12.28 -18.91
N ALA A 247 -18.44 12.82 -18.55
CA ALA A 247 -19.64 12.68 -19.39
C ALA A 247 -19.32 13.23 -20.79
N PRO A 248 -19.73 12.55 -21.87
CA PRO A 248 -19.57 13.11 -23.20
C PRO A 248 -20.30 14.46 -23.25
N GLN A 249 -19.58 15.49 -23.69
CA GLN A 249 -20.12 16.85 -23.88
C GLN A 249 -21.10 16.89 -25.03
#